data_2bc98a78d04af7ef6c38932072bbb7e7
#
_entry.id   2bc98a78d04af7ef6c38932072bbb7e7
#
_cell.length_a   1.000
_cell.length_b   1.000
_cell.length_c   1.000
_cell.angle_alpha   90.00
_cell.angle_beta   90.00
_cell.angle_gamma   90.00
#
_symmetry.space_group_name_H-M   'P 1'
#
loop_
_entity.id
_entity.type
_entity.pdbx_description
1 polymer ?
#
loop_
_entity_poly.entity_id
_entity_poly.type
_entity_poly.pdbx_seq_one_letter_code
_entity_poly.pdbx_strand_id
1 'polypeptide(L)'
;LLNEQNGFSWLIRMFQKQEFELEKVVSYDEQKLNEAVSNLPCMKDQRAPVDATYADYTKENGYALVPADYGTEVDAAKVKKAVSDAILVLDETVDLEQSDCYRKPAVGDDDKDLLDLIDTLNQYVGVMITYDFGDDKEILDGTTISTWLSEGTDEKVSIDEEEVLAFVKTLAKKYNTAYSPKELKTSYGTTVTV
;
A
#
# COMPACT_ATOMS: atom_id res chain seq x y z
N LEU A 1 34.68 -0.12 48.15
CA LEU A 1 35.80 0.69 47.62
C LEU A 1 36.88 1.00 48.63
N LEU A 2 36.62 1.10 49.93
CA LEU A 2 37.64 1.39 50.93
C LEU A 2 38.40 0.17 51.42
N ASN A 3 37.87 -1.03 51.32
CA ASN A 3 38.49 -2.26 51.79
C ASN A 3 39.49 -2.91 50.79
N GLU A 4 39.60 -2.39 49.59
CA GLU A 4 40.54 -2.91 48.57
C GLU A 4 41.77 -2.02 48.34
N GLN A 5 41.97 -1.01 49.15
CA GLN A 5 43.13 -0.11 49.00
C GLN A 5 44.38 -0.72 49.63
N ASN A 6 45.23 -1.27 48.79
CA ASN A 6 46.54 -1.69 49.18
C ASN A 6 47.53 -0.54 49.02
N GLY A 7 48.32 -0.20 50.05
CA GLY A 7 49.16 1.00 50.14
C GLY A 7 50.22 1.17 49.06
N PHE A 8 50.42 0.18 48.18
CA PHE A 8 51.33 0.28 46.99
C PHE A 8 50.59 0.44 45.68
N SER A 9 49.30 0.13 45.63
CA SER A 9 48.54 0.14 44.39
C SER A 9 48.11 1.57 43.92
N TRP A 10 48.12 2.56 44.83
CA TRP A 10 47.74 3.94 44.46
C TRP A 10 48.74 4.62 43.53
N LEU A 11 50.05 4.29 43.68
CA LEU A 11 51.12 4.83 42.83
C LEU A 11 50.97 4.30 41.36
N ILE A 12 50.62 3.03 41.20
CA ILE A 12 50.42 2.43 39.87
C ILE A 12 49.12 2.95 39.25
N ARG A 13 48.07 3.12 40.03
CA ARG A 13 46.79 3.67 39.56
C ARG A 13 46.83 5.11 39.16
N MET A 14 47.79 5.90 39.70
CA MET A 14 48.00 7.32 39.35
C MET A 14 48.47 7.52 37.90
N PHE A 15 49.06 6.48 37.29
CA PHE A 15 49.53 6.49 35.90
C PHE A 15 48.62 5.67 34.96
N GLN A 16 47.55 5.05 35.47
CA GLN A 16 46.58 4.34 34.67
C GLN A 16 45.31 5.18 34.54
N LYS A 17 44.90 5.44 33.30
CA LYS A 17 43.60 6.04 33.01
C LYS A 17 42.49 5.13 33.53
N GLN A 18 41.88 5.49 34.67
CA GLN A 18 40.74 4.73 35.20
C GLN A 18 39.47 5.28 34.57
N GLU A 19 38.82 4.48 33.73
CA GLU A 19 37.46 4.73 33.29
C GLU A 19 36.54 4.13 34.35
N PHE A 20 35.79 5.01 35.04
CA PHE A 20 34.73 4.58 35.94
C PHE A 20 33.43 4.59 35.15
N GLU A 21 32.88 3.43 34.83
CA GLU A 21 31.49 3.32 34.43
C GLU A 21 30.62 3.58 35.66
N LEU A 22 29.98 4.73 35.69
CA LEU A 22 28.96 5.02 36.69
C LEU A 22 27.68 4.30 36.26
N GLU A 23 27.41 3.14 36.85
CA GLU A 23 26.11 2.47 36.66
C GLU A 23 24.99 3.36 37.19
N LYS A 24 24.13 3.83 36.26
CA LYS A 24 22.88 4.59 36.50
C LYS A 24 22.99 5.79 37.44
N VAL A 25 23.39 6.94 36.88
CA VAL A 25 23.41 8.23 37.60
C VAL A 25 21.98 8.80 37.78
N VAL A 26 21.05 8.42 36.92
CA VAL A 26 19.67 8.94 36.92
C VAL A 26 18.68 7.85 37.23
N SER A 27 17.78 8.11 38.17
CA SER A 27 16.61 7.30 38.46
C SER A 27 15.35 8.17 38.43
N TYR A 28 14.26 7.63 37.92
CA TYR A 28 12.98 8.33 37.82
C TYR A 28 11.84 7.40 38.29
N ASP A 29 10.71 8.03 38.65
CA ASP A 29 9.48 7.35 39.03
C ASP A 29 8.71 6.91 37.78
N GLU A 30 8.60 5.61 37.57
CA GLU A 30 7.92 5.06 36.37
C GLU A 30 6.43 5.40 36.30
N GLN A 31 5.74 5.55 37.45
CA GLN A 31 4.31 5.91 37.48
C GLN A 31 4.12 7.33 36.98
N LYS A 32 4.95 8.27 37.47
CA LYS A 32 4.94 9.65 37.03
C LYS A 32 5.31 9.79 35.56
N LEU A 33 6.26 8.99 35.07
CA LEU A 33 6.60 8.95 33.65
C LEU A 33 5.40 8.51 32.82
N ASN A 34 4.72 7.43 33.20
CA ASN A 34 3.54 6.94 32.51
C ASN A 34 2.42 7.99 32.47
N GLU A 35 2.15 8.65 33.59
CA GLU A 35 1.16 9.73 33.66
C GLU A 35 1.55 10.92 32.77
N ALA A 36 2.81 11.32 32.79
CA ALA A 36 3.31 12.40 31.96
C ALA A 36 3.19 12.08 30.46
N VAL A 37 3.65 10.89 30.06
CA VAL A 37 3.55 10.43 28.66
C VAL A 37 2.08 10.36 28.21
N SER A 38 1.18 9.79 29.02
CA SER A 38 -0.25 9.70 28.68
C SER A 38 -0.93 11.05 28.52
N ASN A 39 -0.39 12.11 29.14
CA ASN A 39 -0.91 13.46 29.06
C ASN A 39 -0.28 14.29 27.92
N LEU A 40 0.68 13.75 27.15
CA LEU A 40 1.26 14.45 26.02
C LEU A 40 0.19 14.78 24.97
N PRO A 41 0.28 15.92 24.27
CA PRO A 41 -0.67 16.28 23.21
C PRO A 41 -0.73 15.24 22.10
N CYS A 42 0.39 14.62 21.75
CA CYS A 42 0.48 13.58 20.72
C CYS A 42 -0.26 12.28 21.08
N MET A 43 -0.64 12.08 22.35
CA MET A 43 -1.45 10.96 22.80
C MET A 43 -2.95 11.24 22.70
N LYS A 44 -3.34 12.46 22.31
CA LYS A 44 -4.74 12.89 22.16
C LYS A 44 -5.04 13.14 20.69
N ASP A 45 -6.30 12.93 20.29
CA ASP A 45 -6.78 13.19 18.93
C ASP A 45 -5.95 12.49 17.83
N GLN A 46 -5.55 11.25 18.12
CA GLN A 46 -4.77 10.43 17.19
C GLN A 46 -5.64 9.97 16.01
N ARG A 47 -5.04 9.97 14.84
CA ARG A 47 -5.64 9.42 13.62
C ARG A 47 -4.83 8.21 13.18
N ALA A 48 -5.50 7.06 13.07
CA ALA A 48 -4.87 5.83 12.61
C ALA A 48 -4.34 5.99 11.17
N PRO A 49 -3.25 5.33 10.82
CA PRO A 49 -2.79 5.26 9.44
C PRO A 49 -3.81 4.50 8.57
N VAL A 50 -3.86 4.87 7.28
CA VAL A 50 -4.66 4.20 6.27
C VAL A 50 -3.72 3.73 5.17
N ASP A 51 -3.89 2.48 4.75
CA ASP A 51 -3.05 1.86 3.74
C ASP A 51 -3.23 2.51 2.36
N ALA A 52 -2.16 2.50 1.58
CA ALA A 52 -2.25 2.81 0.16
C ALA A 52 -3.16 1.81 -0.54
N THR A 53 -3.85 2.26 -1.57
CA THR A 53 -4.74 1.43 -2.38
C THR A 53 -4.77 1.96 -3.82
N TYR A 54 -5.68 1.49 -4.65
CA TYR A 54 -5.90 2.06 -5.97
C TYR A 54 -7.33 2.58 -6.12
N ALA A 55 -7.47 3.61 -6.96
CA ALA A 55 -8.77 4.18 -7.31
C ALA A 55 -9.47 3.31 -8.37
N ASP A 56 -10.79 3.42 -8.43
CA ASP A 56 -11.58 2.83 -9.51
C ASP A 56 -11.09 3.31 -10.88
N TYR A 57 -11.26 2.45 -11.88
CA TYR A 57 -10.89 2.77 -13.25
C TYR A 57 -11.56 4.04 -13.78
N THR A 58 -10.76 4.90 -14.36
CA THR A 58 -11.25 6.03 -15.18
C THR A 58 -10.59 5.99 -16.56
N LYS A 59 -11.31 6.50 -17.58
CA LYS A 59 -10.80 6.49 -18.95
C LYS A 59 -9.56 7.39 -19.12
N GLU A 60 -9.45 8.41 -18.30
CA GLU A 60 -8.36 9.40 -18.35
C GLU A 60 -7.09 8.90 -17.65
N ASN A 61 -7.22 8.20 -16.53
CA ASN A 61 -6.09 7.86 -15.67
C ASN A 61 -5.86 6.35 -15.51
N GLY A 62 -6.79 5.51 -16.02
CA GLY A 62 -6.76 4.09 -15.71
C GLY A 62 -7.03 3.82 -14.23
N TYR A 63 -6.36 2.83 -13.68
CA TYR A 63 -6.24 2.60 -12.24
C TYR A 63 -5.07 3.41 -11.70
N ALA A 64 -5.31 4.26 -10.73
CA ALA A 64 -4.30 5.16 -10.17
C ALA A 64 -4.07 4.84 -8.69
N LEU A 65 -2.82 4.98 -8.23
CA LEU A 65 -2.48 4.84 -6.83
C LEU A 65 -3.22 5.90 -5.99
N VAL A 66 -3.86 5.46 -4.92
CA VAL A 66 -4.33 6.30 -3.82
C VAL A 66 -3.30 6.21 -2.70
N PRO A 67 -2.58 7.30 -2.41
CA PRO A 67 -1.51 7.27 -1.43
C PRO A 67 -2.01 6.89 -0.02
N ALA A 68 -1.12 6.29 0.75
CA ALA A 68 -1.36 6.02 2.17
C ALA A 68 -1.52 7.33 2.96
N ASP A 69 -2.39 7.31 3.97
CA ASP A 69 -2.40 8.35 5.00
C ASP A 69 -1.63 7.83 6.22
N TYR A 70 -0.49 8.41 6.51
CA TYR A 70 0.35 8.01 7.64
C TYR A 70 -0.26 8.36 9.00
N GLY A 71 -1.31 9.18 9.02
CA GLY A 71 -2.01 9.51 10.26
C GLY A 71 -1.13 10.24 11.28
N THR A 72 -1.55 10.15 12.55
CA THR A 72 -0.83 10.76 13.70
C THR A 72 -0.79 9.81 14.90
N GLU A 73 -1.16 8.56 14.72
CA GLU A 73 -1.18 7.58 15.80
C GLU A 73 0.22 7.20 16.23
N VAL A 74 0.52 7.28 17.52
CA VAL A 74 1.79 6.89 18.09
C VAL A 74 1.65 5.60 18.92
N ASP A 75 2.72 4.82 18.93
CA ASP A 75 2.84 3.67 19.82
C ASP A 75 3.28 4.16 21.22
N ALA A 76 2.35 4.07 22.18
CA ALA A 76 2.59 4.53 23.55
C ALA A 76 3.81 3.86 24.23
N ALA A 77 4.07 2.59 23.89
CA ALA A 77 5.22 1.88 24.45
C ALA A 77 6.54 2.40 23.88
N LYS A 78 6.57 2.68 22.57
CA LYS A 78 7.73 3.29 21.91
C LYS A 78 7.98 4.71 22.41
N VAL A 79 6.93 5.54 22.54
CA VAL A 79 7.04 6.89 23.10
C VAL A 79 7.59 6.85 24.52
N LYS A 80 7.02 5.98 25.39
CA LYS A 80 7.53 5.81 26.76
C LYS A 80 9.00 5.42 26.77
N LYS A 81 9.38 4.48 25.90
CA LYS A 81 10.77 4.04 25.80
C LYS A 81 11.69 5.18 25.36
N ALA A 82 11.32 5.92 24.31
CA ALA A 82 12.11 7.03 23.79
C ALA A 82 12.30 8.13 24.84
N VAL A 83 11.24 8.49 25.58
CA VAL A 83 11.32 9.47 26.68
C VAL A 83 12.17 8.95 27.82
N SER A 84 12.03 7.67 28.20
CA SER A 84 12.87 7.02 29.22
C SER A 84 14.36 7.06 28.86
N ASP A 85 14.67 6.69 27.62
CA ASP A 85 16.05 6.69 27.12
C ASP A 85 16.65 8.10 27.14
N ALA A 86 15.91 9.13 26.72
CA ALA A 86 16.31 10.53 26.78
C ALA A 86 16.58 11.02 28.21
N ILE A 87 15.72 10.66 29.17
CA ILE A 87 15.91 11.01 30.58
C ILE A 87 17.22 10.42 31.11
N LEU A 88 17.53 9.17 30.74
CA LEU A 88 18.75 8.50 31.22
C LEU A 88 20.04 9.15 30.72
N VAL A 89 20.01 9.79 29.57
CA VAL A 89 21.15 10.51 28.98
C VAL A 89 21.05 12.03 29.14
N LEU A 90 20.00 12.51 29.82
CA LEU A 90 19.73 13.93 30.07
C LEU A 90 19.52 14.74 28.77
N ASP A 91 18.94 14.13 27.74
CA ASP A 91 18.52 14.84 26.56
C ASP A 91 17.30 15.73 26.85
N GLU A 92 17.32 16.94 26.32
CA GLU A 92 16.26 17.94 26.49
C GLU A 92 15.07 17.72 25.56
N THR A 93 15.29 17.00 24.45
CA THR A 93 14.31 16.81 23.37
C THR A 93 14.26 15.36 22.90
N VAL A 94 13.07 14.92 22.50
CA VAL A 94 12.86 13.62 21.86
C VAL A 94 12.15 13.83 20.54
N ASP A 95 12.77 13.41 19.45
CA ASP A 95 12.14 13.36 18.13
C ASP A 95 11.40 12.02 17.98
N LEU A 96 10.05 12.07 17.96
CA LEU A 96 9.21 10.88 17.90
C LEU A 96 9.25 10.22 16.51
N GLU A 97 9.55 10.97 15.46
CA GLU A 97 9.69 10.44 14.10
C GLU A 97 11.00 9.66 13.96
N GLN A 98 12.12 10.26 14.37
CA GLN A 98 13.41 9.56 14.37
C GLN A 98 13.44 8.36 15.32
N SER A 99 12.63 8.39 16.38
CA SER A 99 12.48 7.28 17.32
C SER A 99 11.49 6.21 16.85
N ASP A 100 10.98 6.29 15.61
CA ASP A 100 10.01 5.37 15.02
C ASP A 100 8.79 5.14 15.92
N CYS A 101 8.31 6.21 16.57
CA CYS A 101 7.19 6.13 17.49
C CYS A 101 5.82 6.16 16.80
N TYR A 102 5.74 6.65 15.58
CA TYR A 102 4.49 6.68 14.81
C TYR A 102 4.17 5.30 14.24
N ARG A 103 2.88 4.95 14.26
CA ARG A 103 2.39 3.79 13.50
C ARG A 103 2.41 4.12 12.02
N LYS A 104 2.82 3.14 11.25
CA LYS A 104 2.87 3.24 9.79
C LYS A 104 1.75 2.41 9.18
N PRO A 105 1.24 2.77 7.99
CA PRO A 105 0.35 1.90 7.23
C PRO A 105 1.05 0.56 6.95
N ALA A 106 0.26 -0.50 6.80
CA ALA A 106 0.78 -1.82 6.45
C ALA A 106 1.22 -1.86 4.98
N VAL A 107 0.50 -1.13 4.12
CA VAL A 107 0.80 -0.95 2.69
C VAL A 107 1.16 0.52 2.46
N GLY A 108 2.40 0.79 2.10
CA GLY A 108 2.91 2.13 1.78
C GLY A 108 2.79 2.47 0.30
N ASP A 109 3.12 3.71 -0.06
CA ASP A 109 3.07 4.19 -1.45
C ASP A 109 4.10 3.51 -2.37
N ASP A 110 5.13 2.92 -1.79
CA ASP A 110 6.21 2.20 -2.45
C ASP A 110 6.05 0.67 -2.36
N ASP A 111 4.88 0.21 -1.91
CA ASP A 111 4.57 -1.21 -1.84
C ASP A 111 4.59 -1.83 -3.23
N LYS A 112 5.48 -2.82 -3.38
CA LYS A 112 5.75 -3.39 -4.70
C LYS A 112 4.56 -4.21 -5.22
N ASP A 113 3.89 -4.93 -4.35
CA ASP A 113 2.81 -5.83 -4.75
C ASP A 113 1.60 -5.00 -5.19
N LEU A 114 1.29 -3.89 -4.49
CA LEU A 114 0.27 -2.93 -4.90
C LEU A 114 0.61 -2.26 -6.25
N LEU A 115 1.85 -1.83 -6.44
CA LEU A 115 2.28 -1.19 -7.69
C LEU A 115 2.24 -2.17 -8.87
N ASP A 116 2.71 -3.41 -8.68
CA ASP A 116 2.66 -4.48 -9.69
C ASP A 116 1.20 -4.85 -10.03
N LEU A 117 0.29 -4.82 -9.05
CA LEU A 117 -1.15 -5.01 -9.27
C LEU A 117 -1.75 -3.89 -10.14
N ILE A 118 -1.47 -2.62 -9.80
CA ILE A 118 -1.93 -1.45 -10.57
C ILE A 118 -1.42 -1.53 -12.01
N ASP A 119 -0.15 -1.86 -12.21
CA ASP A 119 0.44 -2.00 -13.53
C ASP A 119 -0.22 -3.13 -14.32
N THR A 120 -0.51 -4.25 -13.68
CA THR A 120 -1.20 -5.38 -14.31
C THR A 120 -2.62 -5.00 -14.71
N LEU A 121 -3.39 -4.37 -13.83
CA LEU A 121 -4.74 -3.87 -14.13
C LEU A 121 -4.71 -2.91 -15.34
N ASN A 122 -3.75 -1.99 -15.35
CA ASN A 122 -3.59 -1.02 -16.44
C ASN A 122 -3.17 -1.67 -17.76
N GLN A 123 -2.42 -2.76 -17.73
CA GLN A 123 -2.11 -3.53 -18.95
C GLN A 123 -3.37 -4.13 -19.57
N TYR A 124 -4.29 -4.67 -18.76
CA TYR A 124 -5.56 -5.22 -19.25
C TYR A 124 -6.46 -4.13 -19.85
N VAL A 125 -6.66 -3.02 -19.15
CA VAL A 125 -7.54 -1.94 -19.63
C VAL A 125 -6.91 -1.09 -20.72
N GLY A 126 -5.59 -1.18 -20.92
CA GLY A 126 -4.87 -0.55 -22.02
C GLY A 126 -5.10 -1.23 -23.38
N VAL A 127 -5.74 -2.42 -23.38
CA VAL A 127 -6.04 -3.14 -24.62
C VAL A 127 -7.25 -2.54 -25.31
N MET A 128 -7.16 -2.37 -26.63
CA MET A 128 -8.29 -1.98 -27.48
C MET A 128 -8.42 -2.97 -28.64
N ILE A 129 -9.55 -3.66 -28.70
CA ILE A 129 -9.85 -4.64 -29.75
C ILE A 129 -10.98 -4.10 -30.61
N THR A 130 -10.73 -4.05 -31.92
CA THR A 130 -11.76 -3.70 -32.90
C THR A 130 -12.23 -4.97 -33.60
N TYR A 131 -13.51 -5.29 -33.46
CA TYR A 131 -14.19 -6.33 -34.21
C TYR A 131 -14.74 -5.72 -35.49
N ASP A 132 -14.29 -6.22 -36.64
CA ASP A 132 -14.70 -5.75 -37.97
C ASP A 132 -15.73 -6.72 -38.55
N PHE A 133 -16.95 -6.24 -38.75
CA PHE A 133 -18.07 -6.98 -39.33
C PHE A 133 -18.45 -6.46 -40.75
N GLY A 134 -17.50 -5.83 -41.44
CA GLY A 134 -17.68 -5.21 -42.73
C GLY A 134 -18.11 -3.75 -42.64
N ASP A 135 -19.39 -3.49 -42.76
CA ASP A 135 -19.92 -2.11 -42.64
C ASP A 135 -19.97 -1.60 -41.20
N ASP A 136 -20.01 -2.51 -40.25
CA ASP A 136 -20.08 -2.22 -38.82
C ASP A 136 -18.78 -2.59 -38.10
N LYS A 137 -18.48 -1.82 -37.05
CA LYS A 137 -17.33 -2.08 -36.18
C LYS A 137 -17.77 -2.00 -34.72
N GLU A 138 -17.29 -2.92 -33.92
CA GLU A 138 -17.45 -2.87 -32.45
C GLU A 138 -16.09 -2.72 -31.80
N ILE A 139 -16.02 -1.94 -30.74
CA ILE A 139 -14.77 -1.67 -30.02
C ILE A 139 -14.93 -2.20 -28.60
N LEU A 140 -14.02 -3.11 -28.23
CA LEU A 140 -13.80 -3.47 -26.85
C LEU A 140 -12.65 -2.64 -26.32
N ASP A 141 -12.93 -1.76 -25.38
CA ASP A 141 -11.95 -0.87 -24.74
C ASP A 141 -11.84 -1.10 -23.24
N GLY A 142 -10.93 -0.38 -22.60
CA GLY A 142 -10.69 -0.46 -21.17
C GLY A 142 -11.93 -0.19 -20.32
N THR A 143 -12.88 0.60 -20.80
CA THR A 143 -14.14 0.86 -20.06
C THR A 143 -14.97 -0.40 -19.88
N THR A 144 -15.05 -1.22 -20.91
CA THR A 144 -15.74 -2.53 -20.83
C THR A 144 -14.87 -3.54 -20.07
N ILE A 145 -13.57 -3.60 -20.38
CA ILE A 145 -12.64 -4.55 -19.75
C ILE A 145 -12.60 -4.33 -18.23
N SER A 146 -12.58 -3.09 -17.76
CA SER A 146 -12.52 -2.78 -16.32
C SER A 146 -13.70 -3.36 -15.52
N THR A 147 -14.87 -3.53 -16.15
CA THR A 147 -16.02 -4.15 -15.47
C THR A 147 -15.90 -5.67 -15.29
N TRP A 148 -14.96 -6.30 -15.96
CA TRP A 148 -14.68 -7.74 -15.89
C TRP A 148 -13.54 -8.09 -14.95
N LEU A 149 -12.78 -7.07 -14.51
CA LEU A 149 -11.61 -7.28 -13.64
C LEU A 149 -12.03 -7.23 -12.19
N SER A 150 -11.44 -8.11 -11.39
CA SER A 150 -11.55 -8.13 -9.94
C SER A 150 -10.23 -8.59 -9.34
N GLU A 151 -10.00 -8.26 -8.06
CA GLU A 151 -8.93 -8.89 -7.31
C GLU A 151 -9.22 -10.37 -7.15
N GLY A 152 -8.30 -11.19 -7.62
CA GLY A 152 -8.29 -12.62 -7.39
C GLY A 152 -7.63 -12.98 -6.05
N THR A 153 -7.58 -14.27 -5.76
CA THR A 153 -6.77 -14.77 -4.67
C THR A 153 -5.28 -14.60 -4.99
N ASP A 154 -4.47 -14.29 -3.96
CA ASP A 154 -3.03 -14.08 -4.06
C ASP A 154 -2.62 -12.81 -4.86
N GLU A 155 -3.36 -11.71 -4.68
CA GLU A 155 -3.05 -10.39 -5.28
C GLU A 155 -2.96 -10.41 -6.82
N LYS A 156 -3.59 -11.38 -7.44
CA LYS A 156 -3.66 -11.51 -8.90
C LYS A 156 -4.97 -10.97 -9.42
N VAL A 157 -4.88 -10.42 -10.63
CA VAL A 157 -6.08 -9.98 -11.36
C VAL A 157 -6.87 -11.19 -11.82
N SER A 158 -8.16 -11.23 -11.51
CA SER A 158 -9.13 -12.21 -12.00
C SER A 158 -10.03 -11.58 -13.04
N ILE A 159 -10.39 -12.36 -14.05
CA ILE A 159 -11.33 -11.96 -15.11
C ILE A 159 -12.63 -12.72 -14.91
N ASP A 160 -13.76 -12.00 -14.92
CA ASP A 160 -15.09 -12.61 -14.89
C ASP A 160 -15.44 -13.20 -16.25
N GLU A 161 -15.30 -14.53 -16.35
CA GLU A 161 -15.57 -15.28 -17.61
C GLU A 161 -17.06 -15.23 -18.01
N GLU A 162 -17.98 -15.05 -17.04
CA GLU A 162 -19.42 -14.96 -17.33
C GLU A 162 -19.74 -13.65 -18.04
N GLU A 163 -19.14 -12.54 -17.60
CA GLU A 163 -19.28 -11.24 -18.23
C GLU A 163 -18.65 -11.20 -19.62
N VAL A 164 -17.46 -11.80 -19.79
CA VAL A 164 -16.83 -11.98 -21.11
C VAL A 164 -17.74 -12.77 -22.04
N LEU A 165 -18.31 -13.88 -21.56
CA LEU A 165 -19.23 -14.71 -22.35
C LEU A 165 -20.51 -13.96 -22.70
N ALA A 166 -21.04 -13.14 -21.80
CA ALA A 166 -22.23 -12.31 -22.04
C ALA A 166 -21.96 -11.29 -23.16
N PHE A 167 -20.80 -10.65 -23.14
CA PHE A 167 -20.37 -9.74 -24.19
C PHE A 167 -20.28 -10.45 -25.56
N VAL A 168 -19.60 -11.60 -25.61
CA VAL A 168 -19.46 -12.39 -26.84
C VAL A 168 -20.83 -12.85 -27.38
N LYS A 169 -21.74 -13.28 -26.50
CA LYS A 169 -23.12 -13.62 -26.90
C LYS A 169 -23.88 -12.42 -27.49
N THR A 170 -23.64 -11.24 -26.97
CA THR A 170 -24.26 -10.02 -27.49
C THR A 170 -23.76 -9.72 -28.92
N LEU A 171 -22.45 -9.82 -29.16
CA LEU A 171 -21.88 -9.71 -30.51
C LEU A 171 -22.43 -10.80 -31.45
N ALA A 172 -22.44 -12.04 -31.00
CA ALA A 172 -22.96 -13.14 -31.77
C ALA A 172 -24.42 -12.93 -32.16
N LYS A 173 -25.26 -12.46 -31.23
CA LYS A 173 -26.69 -12.17 -31.51
C LYS A 173 -26.84 -11.04 -32.52
N LYS A 174 -26.00 -10.01 -32.47
CA LYS A 174 -26.07 -8.85 -33.36
C LYS A 174 -25.58 -9.17 -34.76
N TYR A 175 -24.52 -9.96 -34.89
CA TYR A 175 -23.80 -10.17 -36.16
C TYR A 175 -23.92 -11.59 -36.75
N ASN A 176 -24.65 -12.49 -36.08
CA ASN A 176 -24.86 -13.83 -36.64
C ASN A 176 -25.84 -13.76 -37.81
N THR A 177 -25.32 -13.96 -39.02
CA THR A 177 -26.09 -14.03 -40.26
C THR A 177 -26.40 -15.46 -40.70
N ALA A 178 -26.08 -16.49 -39.90
CA ALA A 178 -26.39 -17.88 -40.21
C ALA A 178 -27.91 -18.03 -40.26
N TYR A 179 -28.41 -18.71 -41.28
CA TYR A 179 -29.82 -18.90 -41.59
C TYR A 179 -30.63 -17.63 -41.82
N SER A 180 -29.97 -16.46 -42.02
CA SER A 180 -30.70 -15.27 -42.48
C SER A 180 -30.93 -15.34 -43.96
N PRO A 181 -32.14 -15.04 -44.45
CA PRO A 181 -32.39 -14.97 -45.90
C PRO A 181 -31.45 -13.94 -46.55
N LYS A 182 -30.77 -14.34 -47.61
CA LYS A 182 -29.90 -13.45 -48.38
C LYS A 182 -30.38 -13.37 -49.80
N GLU A 183 -30.41 -12.16 -50.37
CA GLU A 183 -30.67 -11.93 -51.79
C GLU A 183 -29.39 -12.19 -52.60
N LEU A 184 -29.49 -13.12 -53.51
CA LEU A 184 -28.41 -13.40 -54.49
C LEU A 184 -28.89 -13.06 -55.89
N LYS A 185 -28.06 -12.24 -56.59
CA LYS A 185 -28.30 -11.94 -57.98
C LYS A 185 -27.74 -13.10 -58.84
N THR A 186 -28.61 -13.78 -59.53
CA THR A 186 -28.23 -14.87 -60.43
C THR A 186 -27.52 -14.39 -61.67
N SER A 187 -26.83 -15.27 -62.38
CA SER A 187 -26.19 -14.96 -63.66
C SER A 187 -27.15 -14.51 -64.76
N TYR A 188 -28.44 -14.81 -64.58
CA TYR A 188 -29.52 -14.39 -65.51
C TYR A 188 -30.15 -13.02 -65.12
N GLY A 189 -29.58 -12.34 -64.11
CA GLY A 189 -30.06 -11.02 -63.70
C GLY A 189 -31.30 -11.04 -62.78
N THR A 190 -31.77 -12.19 -62.37
CA THR A 190 -32.87 -12.33 -61.42
C THR A 190 -32.32 -12.39 -59.98
N THR A 191 -33.03 -11.75 -59.04
CA THR A 191 -32.68 -11.84 -57.64
C THR A 191 -33.47 -12.97 -57.00
N VAL A 192 -32.80 -13.88 -56.29
CA VAL A 192 -33.44 -14.98 -55.52
C VAL A 192 -33.02 -14.84 -54.07
N THR A 193 -33.95 -15.11 -53.18
CA THR A 193 -33.71 -15.18 -51.73
C THR A 193 -33.35 -16.62 -51.38
N VAL A 194 -32.23 -16.83 -50.72
CA VAL A 194 -31.74 -18.13 -50.22
C VAL A 194 -31.60 -18.15 -48.73
#